data_e9baae60faf48b303898fc03a808a798
#
_entry.id   e9baae60faf48b303898fc03a808a798
#
_cell.length_a   1.000
_cell.length_b   1.000
_cell.length_c   1.000
_cell.angle_alpha   90.00
_cell.angle_beta   90.00
_cell.angle_gamma   90.00
#
_symmetry.space_group_name_H-M   'P 1'
#
loop_
_entity.id
_entity.type
_entity.pdbx_description
1 polymer ?
#
loop_
_entity_poly.entity_id
_entity_poly.type
_entity_poly.pdbx_seq_one_letter_code
_entity_poly.pdbx_strand_id
1 'polypeptide(L)'
;MSIIYTQHVTGLDRDVHSLPRDYQRFIMRILGVRAAPKVTSFVVYCTEESKLMCVDVIKTPAILDTPEKLKYVRNNILDILNLYSVELAAIRVTENNADNLSIDRLYIEAVIQEAFSSSDIKKYYTIRKSGMKSSLELSEATYKEILKSRSSLKEIDNSNFTPETNEAVLAALSAEAKGC
;
A
#
# COMPACT_ATOMS: atom_id res chain seq x y z
N MET A 1 -12.63 -13.84 -14.42
CA MET A 1 -13.65 -13.67 -13.37
C MET A 1 -12.87 -13.73 -12.06
N SER A 2 -12.46 -12.55 -11.55
CA SER A 2 -11.66 -12.44 -10.31
C SER A 2 -12.63 -12.39 -9.15
N ILE A 3 -12.54 -13.36 -8.26
CA ILE A 3 -13.31 -13.37 -7.01
C ILE A 3 -12.48 -12.54 -6.02
N ILE A 4 -12.92 -11.30 -5.81
CA ILE A 4 -12.41 -10.44 -4.75
C ILE A 4 -13.07 -10.91 -3.46
N TYR A 5 -12.32 -11.53 -2.57
CA TYR A 5 -12.79 -11.79 -1.21
C TYR A 5 -12.68 -10.48 -0.41
N THR A 6 -13.74 -9.70 -0.46
CA THR A 6 -13.90 -8.51 0.35
C THR A 6 -14.38 -8.93 1.73
N GLN A 7 -13.55 -8.79 2.76
CA GLN A 7 -14.08 -8.67 4.10
C GLN A 7 -14.69 -7.26 4.22
N HIS A 8 -16.00 -7.17 4.00
CA HIS A 8 -16.76 -5.96 4.27
C HIS A 8 -16.76 -5.69 5.77
N VAL A 9 -15.99 -4.70 6.19
CA VAL A 9 -16.27 -3.99 7.43
C VAL A 9 -17.42 -3.05 7.13
N THR A 10 -18.63 -3.44 7.50
CA THR A 10 -19.85 -2.62 7.39
C THR A 10 -19.76 -1.45 8.37
N GLY A 11 -19.58 -0.24 7.86
CA GLY A 11 -19.63 0.97 8.64
C GLY A 11 -19.69 2.22 7.77
N LEU A 12 -20.93 2.70 7.52
CA LEU A 12 -21.31 4.03 7.06
C LEU A 12 -20.46 4.63 5.92
N ASP A 13 -20.95 4.38 4.71
CA ASP A 13 -20.64 5.14 3.52
C ASP A 13 -21.13 6.60 3.71
N ARG A 14 -20.33 7.42 4.40
CA ARG A 14 -20.56 8.86 4.42
C ARG A 14 -20.03 9.39 3.10
N ASP A 15 -20.95 9.89 2.29
CA ASP A 15 -20.65 10.55 1.03
C ASP A 15 -19.70 11.73 1.30
N VAL A 16 -18.39 11.52 1.07
CA VAL A 16 -17.32 12.48 1.35
C VAL A 16 -17.52 13.78 0.56
N HIS A 17 -18.26 13.69 -0.56
CA HIS A 17 -18.59 14.85 -1.38
C HIS A 17 -19.65 15.79 -0.77
N SER A 18 -20.34 15.35 0.29
CA SER A 18 -21.33 16.16 1.01
C SER A 18 -20.75 17.00 2.14
N LEU A 19 -19.47 16.83 2.49
CA LEU A 19 -18.81 17.56 3.57
C LEU A 19 -18.33 18.95 3.11
N PRO A 20 -18.31 19.96 4.00
CA PRO A 20 -17.71 21.26 3.72
C PRO A 20 -16.26 21.13 3.22
N ARG A 21 -15.86 21.97 2.26
CA ARG A 21 -14.51 21.92 1.63
C ARG A 21 -13.36 21.96 2.65
N ASP A 22 -13.53 22.58 3.78
CA ASP A 22 -12.52 22.65 4.84
C ASP A 22 -12.34 21.30 5.56
N TYR A 23 -13.39 20.49 5.66
CA TYR A 23 -13.34 19.13 6.20
C TYR A 23 -12.76 18.11 5.18
N GLN A 24 -13.04 18.29 3.89
CA GLN A 24 -12.48 17.43 2.83
C GLN A 24 -10.95 17.53 2.75
N ARG A 25 -10.35 18.59 3.29
CA ARG A 25 -8.90 18.84 3.27
C ARG A 25 -8.12 17.95 4.24
N PHE A 26 -8.79 17.31 5.18
CA PHE A 26 -8.16 16.46 6.21
C PHE A 26 -8.33 14.96 5.98
N ILE A 27 -9.25 14.56 5.10
CA ILE A 27 -9.49 13.15 4.81
C ILE A 27 -8.60 12.74 3.64
N MET A 28 -7.54 12.01 3.91
CA MET A 28 -6.71 11.41 2.87
C MET A 28 -6.86 9.90 2.88
N ARG A 29 -6.99 9.32 1.68
CA ARG A 29 -6.91 7.87 1.47
C ARG A 29 -5.54 7.56 0.88
N ILE A 30 -4.82 6.73 1.59
CA ILE A 30 -3.41 6.43 1.30
C ILE A 30 -3.27 4.98 0.91
N LEU A 31 -2.74 4.72 -0.29
CA LEU A 31 -2.38 3.36 -0.74
C LEU A 31 -0.96 3.04 -0.33
N GLY A 32 -0.78 1.97 0.44
CA GLY A 32 0.52 1.37 0.72
C GLY A 32 0.69 0.06 -0.05
N VAL A 33 1.83 -0.13 -0.70
CA VAL A 33 2.09 -1.30 -1.55
C VAL A 33 3.41 -1.96 -1.23
N ARG A 34 3.41 -3.30 -1.21
CA ARG A 34 4.59 -4.15 -1.17
C ARG A 34 4.58 -5.13 -2.34
N ALA A 35 5.41 -4.85 -3.34
CA ALA A 35 5.50 -5.65 -4.54
C ALA A 35 6.23 -6.98 -4.33
N ALA A 36 5.71 -8.05 -4.92
CA ALA A 36 6.41 -9.32 -5.09
C ALA A 36 5.96 -10.02 -6.38
N PRO A 37 6.76 -10.92 -6.96
CA PRO A 37 6.53 -11.46 -8.30
C PRO A 37 5.21 -12.22 -8.47
N LYS A 38 4.75 -12.89 -7.42
CA LYS A 38 3.53 -13.70 -7.44
C LYS A 38 2.34 -13.04 -6.74
N VAL A 39 2.64 -12.27 -5.69
CA VAL A 39 1.61 -11.69 -4.82
C VAL A 39 2.07 -10.30 -4.38
N THR A 40 1.38 -9.27 -4.82
CA THR A 40 1.61 -7.89 -4.37
C THR A 40 0.62 -7.57 -3.27
N SER A 41 1.10 -7.30 -2.06
CA SER A 41 0.27 -6.89 -0.93
C SER A 41 -0.02 -5.39 -1.00
N PHE A 42 -1.26 -5.00 -0.71
CA PHE A 42 -1.63 -3.59 -0.61
C PHE A 42 -2.61 -3.34 0.53
N VAL A 43 -2.61 -2.11 0.99
CA VAL A 43 -3.55 -1.61 1.98
C VAL A 43 -4.04 -0.22 1.58
N VAL A 44 -5.28 0.10 1.91
CA VAL A 44 -5.81 1.46 1.81
C VAL A 44 -6.09 1.95 3.23
N TYR A 45 -5.43 3.03 3.61
CA TYR A 45 -5.51 3.64 4.93
C TYR A 45 -6.26 4.97 4.84
N CYS A 46 -7.21 5.20 5.77
CA CYS A 46 -7.92 6.45 5.93
C CYS A 46 -7.35 7.23 7.11
N THR A 47 -6.90 8.45 6.87
CA THR A 47 -6.28 9.29 7.92
C THR A 47 -7.30 9.78 8.94
N GLU A 48 -8.54 10.09 8.53
CA GLU A 48 -9.59 10.59 9.43
C GLU A 48 -9.96 9.55 10.49
N GLU A 49 -10.21 8.31 10.04
CA GLU A 49 -10.60 7.23 10.94
C GLU A 49 -9.41 6.54 11.60
N SER A 50 -8.18 6.86 11.17
CA SER A 50 -6.95 6.15 11.58
C SER A 50 -7.05 4.63 11.39
N LYS A 51 -7.74 4.18 10.32
CA LYS A 51 -8.06 2.77 10.06
C LYS A 51 -7.68 2.32 8.66
N LEU A 52 -7.51 1.02 8.52
CA LEU A 52 -7.41 0.36 7.22
C LEU A 52 -8.81 0.15 6.65
N MET A 53 -9.09 0.75 5.50
CA MET A 53 -10.33 0.54 4.72
C MET A 53 -10.29 -0.76 3.94
N CYS A 54 -9.09 -1.15 3.49
CA CYS A 54 -8.87 -2.36 2.71
C CYS A 54 -7.49 -2.94 3.04
N VAL A 55 -7.44 -4.26 3.13
CA VAL A 55 -6.20 -5.05 3.21
C VAL A 55 -6.39 -6.23 2.27
N ASP A 56 -5.62 -6.29 1.17
CA ASP A 56 -5.77 -7.35 0.19
C ASP A 56 -4.48 -7.57 -0.60
N VAL A 57 -4.54 -8.49 -1.57
CA VAL A 57 -3.41 -8.85 -2.42
C VAL A 57 -3.80 -8.94 -3.89
N ILE A 58 -2.91 -8.50 -4.77
CA ILE A 58 -2.98 -8.78 -6.21
C ILE A 58 -2.24 -10.08 -6.47
N LYS A 59 -2.98 -11.17 -6.76
CA LYS A 59 -2.40 -12.46 -7.14
C LYS A 59 -2.14 -12.47 -8.65
N THR A 60 -0.88 -12.48 -9.05
CA THR A 60 -0.48 -12.51 -10.46
C THR A 60 -0.60 -13.94 -10.99
N PRO A 61 -1.45 -14.21 -12.01
CA PRO A 61 -1.58 -15.55 -12.57
C PRO A 61 -0.26 -16.07 -13.16
N ALA A 62 0.08 -17.32 -12.80
CA ALA A 62 1.36 -17.91 -13.21
C ALA A 62 1.47 -18.16 -14.72
N ILE A 63 0.34 -18.25 -15.43
CA ILE A 63 0.28 -18.52 -16.86
C ILE A 63 0.67 -17.30 -17.72
N LEU A 64 0.61 -16.10 -17.16
CA LEU A 64 0.92 -14.88 -17.89
C LEU A 64 2.43 -14.78 -18.16
N ASP A 65 2.80 -14.30 -19.32
CA ASP A 65 4.18 -13.88 -19.61
C ASP A 65 4.53 -12.55 -18.91
N THR A 66 5.77 -12.11 -18.99
CA THR A 66 6.21 -10.90 -18.28
C THR A 66 5.44 -9.65 -18.69
N PRO A 67 5.26 -9.29 -19.98
CA PRO A 67 4.46 -8.14 -20.37
C PRO A 67 3.02 -8.20 -19.89
N GLU A 68 2.38 -9.36 -19.96
CA GLU A 68 1.01 -9.57 -19.49
C GLU A 68 0.89 -9.40 -17.97
N LYS A 69 1.86 -9.92 -17.20
CA LYS A 69 1.95 -9.72 -15.74
C LYS A 69 2.04 -8.25 -15.37
N LEU A 70 2.90 -7.51 -16.07
CA LEU A 70 3.07 -6.08 -15.82
C LEU A 70 1.78 -5.31 -16.11
N LYS A 71 1.15 -5.57 -17.26
CA LYS A 71 -0.15 -5.00 -17.61
C LYS A 71 -1.23 -5.36 -16.58
N TYR A 72 -1.27 -6.62 -16.13
CA TYR A 72 -2.22 -7.08 -15.14
C TYR A 72 -2.07 -6.33 -13.81
N VAL A 73 -0.84 -6.26 -13.28
CA VAL A 73 -0.56 -5.54 -12.03
C VAL A 73 -0.87 -4.05 -12.17
N ARG A 74 -0.43 -3.42 -13.27
CA ARG A 74 -0.70 -2.00 -13.55
C ARG A 74 -2.20 -1.69 -13.49
N ASN A 75 -3.00 -2.46 -14.21
CA ASN A 75 -4.45 -2.21 -14.28
C ASN A 75 -5.11 -2.38 -12.91
N ASN A 76 -4.74 -3.44 -12.15
CA ASN A 76 -5.27 -3.62 -10.80
C ASN A 76 -4.90 -2.44 -9.88
N ILE A 77 -3.68 -1.90 -9.96
CA ILE A 77 -3.29 -0.73 -9.17
C ILE A 77 -4.13 0.50 -9.57
N LEU A 78 -4.32 0.76 -10.86
CA LEU A 78 -5.16 1.87 -11.32
C LEU A 78 -6.61 1.72 -10.88
N ASP A 79 -7.16 0.51 -10.93
CA ASP A 79 -8.52 0.22 -10.46
C ASP A 79 -8.65 0.47 -8.96
N ILE A 80 -7.65 0.06 -8.16
CA ILE A 80 -7.61 0.32 -6.70
C ILE A 80 -7.57 1.82 -6.42
N LEU A 81 -6.68 2.57 -7.11
CA LEU A 81 -6.57 4.02 -6.94
C LEU A 81 -7.91 4.72 -7.20
N ASN A 82 -8.60 4.33 -8.26
CA ASN A 82 -9.91 4.88 -8.61
C ASN A 82 -11.01 4.44 -7.63
N LEU A 83 -11.10 3.15 -7.34
CA LEU A 83 -12.15 2.57 -6.48
C LEU A 83 -12.17 3.21 -5.09
N TYR A 84 -10.99 3.44 -4.51
CA TYR A 84 -10.87 4.02 -3.17
C TYR A 84 -10.65 5.54 -3.20
N SER A 85 -10.66 6.19 -4.37
CA SER A 85 -10.36 7.62 -4.52
C SER A 85 -9.06 7.98 -3.77
N VAL A 86 -8.00 7.23 -4.03
CA VAL A 86 -6.70 7.39 -3.37
C VAL A 86 -6.08 8.74 -3.75
N GLU A 87 -5.56 9.47 -2.78
CA GLU A 87 -4.91 10.76 -2.99
C GLU A 87 -3.40 10.71 -2.85
N LEU A 88 -2.91 9.76 -2.05
CA LEU A 88 -1.51 9.59 -1.73
C LEU A 88 -1.15 8.12 -1.84
N ALA A 89 0.02 7.79 -2.38
CA ALA A 89 0.47 6.40 -2.46
C ALA A 89 1.92 6.23 -2.02
N ALA A 90 2.25 5.05 -1.54
CA ALA A 90 3.62 4.66 -1.27
C ALA A 90 3.87 3.21 -1.66
N ILE A 91 5.03 2.97 -2.25
CA ILE A 91 5.53 1.62 -2.52
C ILE A 91 6.80 1.36 -1.72
N ARG A 92 6.82 0.23 -1.01
CA ARG A 92 8.04 -0.31 -0.40
C ARG A 92 8.88 -0.94 -1.51
N VAL A 93 10.04 -0.33 -1.83
CA VAL A 93 10.95 -0.80 -2.89
C VAL A 93 12.13 -1.59 -2.34
N THR A 94 12.74 -2.38 -3.20
CA THR A 94 13.93 -3.19 -2.89
C THR A 94 15.10 -2.31 -2.44
N GLU A 95 15.92 -2.81 -1.52
CA GLU A 95 17.17 -2.16 -1.10
C GLU A 95 18.21 -2.25 -2.21
N ASN A 96 19.08 -1.22 -2.35
CA ASN A 96 20.12 -1.19 -3.38
C ASN A 96 21.19 -2.28 -3.20
N ASN A 97 21.39 -2.72 -1.97
CA ASN A 97 22.38 -3.71 -1.57
C ASN A 97 21.76 -5.06 -1.14
N ALA A 98 20.61 -5.41 -1.74
CA ALA A 98 19.99 -6.69 -1.48
C ALA A 98 20.84 -7.83 -2.07
N ASP A 99 21.25 -8.78 -1.23
CA ASP A 99 22.06 -9.94 -1.62
C ASP A 99 21.37 -10.83 -2.68
N ASN A 100 20.04 -10.80 -2.71
CA ASN A 100 19.22 -11.55 -3.67
C ASN A 100 18.26 -10.58 -4.39
N LEU A 101 18.72 -10.00 -5.49
CA LEU A 101 17.94 -9.10 -6.33
C LEU A 101 17.02 -9.93 -7.25
N SER A 102 15.71 -9.82 -7.06
CA SER A 102 14.73 -10.40 -7.95
C SER A 102 14.38 -9.42 -9.07
N ILE A 103 14.78 -9.73 -10.30
CA ILE A 103 14.47 -8.92 -11.49
C ILE A 103 12.95 -8.81 -11.69
N ASP A 104 12.22 -9.91 -11.56
CA ASP A 104 10.76 -9.91 -11.67
C ASP A 104 10.11 -8.95 -10.67
N ARG A 105 10.63 -8.89 -9.44
CA ARG A 105 10.14 -7.95 -8.44
C ARG A 105 10.43 -6.50 -8.84
N LEU A 106 11.61 -6.21 -9.38
CA LEU A 106 11.95 -4.87 -9.87
C LEU A 106 11.03 -4.42 -11.00
N TYR A 107 10.68 -5.33 -11.92
CA TYR A 107 9.71 -5.04 -12.97
C TYR A 107 8.34 -4.67 -12.39
N ILE A 108 7.85 -5.43 -11.39
CA ILE A 108 6.59 -5.12 -10.72
C ILE A 108 6.68 -3.78 -9.96
N GLU A 109 7.78 -3.53 -9.24
CA GLU A 109 8.00 -2.26 -8.58
C GLU A 109 8.00 -1.07 -9.56
N ALA A 110 8.61 -1.24 -10.74
CA ALA A 110 8.67 -0.21 -11.77
C ALA A 110 7.28 0.09 -12.37
N VAL A 111 6.52 -0.95 -12.70
CA VAL A 111 5.19 -0.76 -13.31
C VAL A 111 4.17 -0.19 -12.32
N ILE A 112 4.31 -0.45 -11.02
CA ILE A 112 3.48 0.19 -9.99
C ILE A 112 3.80 1.68 -9.89
N GLN A 113 5.07 2.07 -9.95
CA GLN A 113 5.47 3.48 -9.96
C GLN A 113 4.97 4.20 -11.22
N GLU A 114 4.98 3.52 -12.37
CA GLU A 114 4.41 4.04 -13.61
C GLU A 114 2.89 4.24 -13.45
N ALA A 115 2.17 3.27 -12.87
CA ALA A 115 0.74 3.40 -12.60
C ALA A 115 0.43 4.61 -11.69
N PHE A 116 1.24 4.86 -10.66
CA PHE A 116 1.11 6.04 -9.82
C PHE A 116 1.30 7.33 -10.62
N SER A 117 2.33 7.38 -11.46
CA SER A 117 2.62 8.55 -12.30
C SER A 117 1.56 8.82 -13.37
N SER A 118 0.86 7.77 -13.82
CA SER A 118 -0.20 7.84 -14.82
C SER A 118 -1.61 8.07 -14.23
N SER A 119 -1.72 8.21 -12.92
CA SER A 119 -2.99 8.40 -12.21
C SER A 119 -3.16 9.83 -11.70
N ASP A 120 -4.35 10.15 -11.19
CA ASP A 120 -4.69 11.48 -10.66
C ASP A 120 -4.30 11.67 -9.18
N ILE A 121 -3.48 10.76 -8.60
CA ILE A 121 -3.04 10.92 -7.22
C ILE A 121 -2.19 12.17 -7.03
N LYS A 122 -2.35 12.85 -5.91
CA LYS A 122 -1.65 14.13 -5.63
C LYS A 122 -0.15 13.95 -5.48
N LYS A 123 0.28 12.82 -4.90
CA LYS A 123 1.68 12.54 -4.62
C LYS A 123 1.91 11.05 -4.37
N TYR A 124 3.11 10.56 -4.69
CA TYR A 124 3.53 9.23 -4.30
C TYR A 124 4.97 9.19 -3.81
N TYR A 125 5.31 8.13 -3.07
CA TYR A 125 6.63 7.92 -2.50
C TYR A 125 7.15 6.52 -2.81
N THR A 126 8.43 6.44 -3.15
CA THR A 126 9.20 5.20 -3.10
C THR A 126 9.96 5.14 -1.79
N ILE A 127 9.71 4.13 -0.98
CA ILE A 127 10.21 4.08 0.39
C ILE A 127 10.99 2.78 0.59
N ARG A 128 12.20 2.90 1.14
CA ARG A 128 13.02 1.78 1.60
C ARG A 128 12.81 1.53 3.09
N LYS A 129 13.30 0.39 3.60
CA LYS A 129 13.25 0.04 5.01
C LYS A 129 13.80 1.16 5.91
N SER A 130 14.96 1.70 5.56
CA SER A 130 15.56 2.81 6.30
C SER A 130 14.65 4.03 6.35
N GLY A 131 14.01 4.36 5.22
CA GLY A 131 13.07 5.47 5.11
C GLY A 131 11.81 5.26 5.94
N MET A 132 11.24 4.03 5.97
CA MET A 132 10.10 3.71 6.84
C MET A 132 10.47 3.85 8.32
N LYS A 133 11.62 3.30 8.72
CA LYS A 133 12.08 3.42 10.10
C LYS A 133 12.29 4.87 10.54
N SER A 134 12.89 5.67 9.66
CA SER A 134 13.13 7.09 9.95
C SER A 134 11.84 7.89 10.05
N SER A 135 10.93 7.74 9.08
CA SER A 135 9.67 8.51 9.07
C SER A 135 8.69 8.14 10.18
N LEU A 136 8.79 6.91 10.70
CA LEU A 136 7.93 6.39 11.78
C LEU A 136 8.66 6.27 13.12
N GLU A 137 9.90 6.77 13.21
CA GLU A 137 10.74 6.75 14.42
C GLU A 137 10.93 5.33 15.01
N LEU A 138 11.03 4.31 14.13
CA LEU A 138 11.12 2.92 14.54
C LEU A 138 12.56 2.47 14.74
N SER A 139 12.81 1.80 15.88
CA SER A 139 14.02 1.03 16.08
C SER A 139 14.03 -0.22 15.17
N GLU A 140 15.19 -0.81 14.93
CA GLU A 140 15.32 -2.08 14.20
C GLU A 140 14.56 -3.22 14.89
N ALA A 141 14.56 -3.24 16.23
CA ALA A 141 13.84 -4.24 17.01
C ALA A 141 12.32 -4.09 16.83
N THR A 142 11.79 -2.87 17.01
CA THR A 142 10.37 -2.57 16.84
C THR A 142 9.89 -2.90 15.42
N TYR A 143 10.66 -2.51 14.40
CA TYR A 143 10.36 -2.84 13.01
C TYR A 143 10.22 -4.37 12.80
N LYS A 144 11.17 -5.17 13.34
CA LYS A 144 11.11 -6.62 13.24
C LYS A 144 9.92 -7.24 13.96
N GLU A 145 9.53 -6.69 15.11
CA GLU A 145 8.35 -7.18 15.84
C GLU A 145 7.04 -6.86 15.10
N ILE A 146 6.95 -5.68 14.45
CA ILE A 146 5.80 -5.34 13.60
C ILE A 146 5.70 -6.32 12.42
N LEU A 147 6.82 -6.62 11.73
CA LEU A 147 6.80 -7.57 10.62
C LEU A 147 6.35 -8.97 11.03
N LYS A 148 6.57 -9.35 12.29
CA LYS A 148 6.11 -10.65 12.85
C LYS A 148 4.72 -10.57 13.46
N SER A 149 4.01 -9.45 13.31
CA SER A 149 2.71 -9.19 13.92
C SER A 149 2.69 -9.33 15.46
N ARG A 150 3.83 -9.04 16.10
CA ARG A 150 3.96 -9.04 17.57
C ARG A 150 3.83 -7.66 18.18
N SER A 151 3.78 -6.63 17.35
CA SER A 151 3.55 -5.25 17.70
C SER A 151 2.79 -4.58 16.57
N SER A 152 2.05 -3.52 16.86
CA SER A 152 1.29 -2.75 15.88
C SER A 152 1.65 -1.26 15.95
N LEU A 153 1.23 -0.49 14.94
CA LEU A 153 1.28 0.95 14.93
C LEU A 153 -0.14 1.51 14.80
N LYS A 154 -0.41 2.63 15.47
CA LYS A 154 -1.71 3.33 15.40
C LYS A 154 -2.91 2.42 15.71
N GLU A 155 -2.77 1.51 16.65
CA GLU A 155 -3.83 0.57 17.06
C GLU A 155 -4.39 -0.32 15.93
N ILE A 156 -3.63 -0.46 14.83
CA ILE A 156 -4.01 -1.34 13.72
C ILE A 156 -3.83 -2.80 14.16
N ASP A 157 -4.91 -3.57 14.19
CA ASP A 157 -4.82 -5.01 14.43
C ASP A 157 -4.17 -5.70 13.22
N ASN A 158 -2.93 -6.11 13.40
CA ASN A 158 -2.13 -6.81 12.38
C ASN A 158 -1.89 -8.29 12.69
N SER A 159 -2.62 -8.86 13.64
CA SER A 159 -2.43 -10.24 14.14
C SER A 159 -2.43 -11.31 13.05
N ASN A 160 -3.17 -11.07 11.96
CA ASN A 160 -3.30 -11.97 10.83
C ASN A 160 -2.53 -11.52 9.57
N PHE A 161 -1.66 -10.51 9.69
CA PHE A 161 -0.94 -9.97 8.53
C PHE A 161 0.35 -10.74 8.26
N THR A 162 0.66 -10.89 6.97
CA THR A 162 1.98 -11.36 6.55
C THR A 162 3.04 -10.26 6.72
N PRO A 163 4.34 -10.59 6.74
CA PRO A 163 5.39 -9.57 6.74
C PRO A 163 5.24 -8.56 5.58
N GLU A 164 4.84 -9.01 4.40
CA GLU A 164 4.62 -8.17 3.22
C GLU A 164 3.43 -7.23 3.43
N THR A 165 2.35 -7.70 4.03
CA THR A 165 1.20 -6.85 4.38
C THR A 165 1.59 -5.80 5.41
N ASN A 166 2.36 -6.18 6.44
CA ASN A 166 2.90 -5.23 7.42
C ASN A 166 3.81 -4.19 6.76
N GLU A 167 4.66 -4.58 5.77
CA GLU A 167 5.45 -3.61 5.01
C GLU A 167 4.57 -2.66 4.18
N ALA A 168 3.44 -3.12 3.64
CA ALA A 168 2.49 -2.25 2.94
C ALA A 168 1.82 -1.24 3.90
N VAL A 169 1.43 -1.68 5.11
CA VAL A 169 0.92 -0.78 6.18
C VAL A 169 1.98 0.28 6.53
N LEU A 170 3.22 -0.15 6.80
CA LEU A 170 4.30 0.77 7.13
C LEU A 170 4.59 1.77 6.00
N ALA A 171 4.44 1.35 4.73
CA ALA A 171 4.59 2.25 3.60
C ALA A 171 3.48 3.32 3.58
N ALA A 172 2.21 2.94 3.82
CA ALA A 172 1.09 3.89 3.90
C ALA A 172 1.28 4.90 5.05
N LEU A 173 1.60 4.43 6.25
CA LEU A 173 1.86 5.29 7.42
C LEU A 173 3.08 6.21 7.23
N SER A 174 4.12 5.71 6.53
CA SER A 174 5.28 6.54 6.18
C SER A 174 4.94 7.64 5.17
N ALA A 175 4.00 7.38 4.25
CA ALA A 175 3.52 8.39 3.32
C ALA A 175 2.71 9.47 4.04
N GLU A 176 1.85 9.08 4.97
CA GLU A 176 1.14 10.02 5.85
C GLU A 176 2.11 10.94 6.58
N ALA A 177 3.10 10.37 7.28
CA ALA A 177 4.10 11.14 8.04
C ALA A 177 4.94 12.11 7.18
N LYS A 178 5.04 11.86 5.85
CA LYS A 178 5.77 12.71 4.90
C LYS A 178 4.86 13.70 4.15
N GLY A 179 3.57 13.46 4.14
CA GLY A 179 2.57 14.24 3.41
C GLY A 179 1.88 15.30 4.26
N CYS A 180 2.03 15.21 5.60
CA CYS A 180 1.51 16.19 6.57
C CYS A 180 2.47 17.35 6.78
#